data_f764a428e0a6e7807f733aaf2bcaf857
#
_entry.id   f764a428e0a6e7807f733aaf2bcaf857
#
_cell.length_a   1.000
_cell.length_b   1.000
_cell.length_c   1.000
_cell.angle_alpha   90.00
_cell.angle_beta   90.00
_cell.angle_gamma   90.00
#
_symmetry.space_group_name_H-M   'P 1'
#
loop_
_entity.id
_entity.type
_entity.pdbx_description
1 polymer ?
#
loop_
_entity_poly.entity_id
_entity_poly.type
_entity_poly.pdbx_seq_one_letter_code
_entity_poly.pdbx_strand_id
1 'polypeptide(L)'
;MMESPFILELESLIDEIANQVIKRLRSDETYAALLGRRIEIQLQYPFVMHVYEGWETIFSSVEEHRAWLEVKRTLDETEQMERLALYVQGHTDCFAYLRKIGVLKL
;
A
#
# COMPACT_ATOMS: atom_id res chain seq x y z
N MET A 1 5.03 -27.70 7.73
CA MET A 1 4.33 -28.02 6.47
C MET A 1 5.11 -27.39 5.32
N MET A 2 5.44 -28.16 4.32
CA MET A 2 6.15 -27.62 3.16
C MET A 2 5.18 -26.99 2.18
N GLU A 3 5.49 -25.75 1.77
CA GLU A 3 4.72 -25.10 0.73
C GLU A 3 5.01 -25.77 -0.63
N SER A 4 3.99 -25.89 -1.46
CA SER A 4 4.18 -26.41 -2.81
C SER A 4 4.89 -25.37 -3.70
N PRO A 5 5.65 -25.79 -4.71
CA PRO A 5 6.23 -24.85 -5.68
C PRO A 5 5.20 -23.93 -6.32
N PHE A 6 3.98 -24.44 -6.55
CA PHE A 6 2.89 -23.64 -7.11
C PHE A 6 2.51 -22.46 -6.20
N ILE A 7 2.44 -22.68 -4.89
CA ILE A 7 2.12 -21.61 -3.93
C ILE A 7 3.22 -20.56 -3.92
N LEU A 8 4.49 -20.98 -3.96
CA LEU A 8 5.63 -20.05 -4.01
C LEU A 8 5.60 -19.20 -5.28
N GLU A 9 5.24 -19.81 -6.42
CA GLU A 9 5.10 -19.07 -7.67
C GLU A 9 3.96 -18.05 -7.60
N LEU A 10 2.83 -18.40 -6.98
CA LEU A 10 1.71 -17.49 -6.79
C LEU A 10 2.10 -16.30 -5.90
N GLU A 11 2.79 -16.56 -4.79
CA GLU A 11 3.24 -15.50 -3.89
C GLU A 11 4.17 -14.53 -4.60
N SER A 12 5.13 -15.06 -5.37
CA SER A 12 6.05 -14.24 -6.17
C SER A 12 5.30 -13.39 -7.20
N LEU A 13 4.32 -13.97 -7.87
CA LEU A 13 3.50 -13.27 -8.86
C LEU A 13 2.66 -12.16 -8.22
N ILE A 14 2.07 -12.44 -7.06
CA ILE A 14 1.28 -11.45 -6.31
C ILE A 14 2.15 -10.27 -5.91
N ASP A 15 3.36 -10.53 -5.40
CA ASP A 15 4.29 -9.47 -5.03
C ASP A 15 4.67 -8.61 -6.23
N GLU A 16 4.92 -9.23 -7.38
CA GLU A 16 5.24 -8.50 -8.61
C GLU A 16 4.07 -7.62 -9.06
N ILE A 17 2.86 -8.16 -9.05
CA ILE A 17 1.66 -7.40 -9.40
C ILE A 17 1.44 -6.25 -8.43
N ALA A 18 1.59 -6.49 -7.13
CA ALA A 18 1.45 -5.47 -6.11
C ALA A 18 2.45 -4.32 -6.32
N ASN A 19 3.70 -4.65 -6.61
CA ASN A 19 4.73 -3.65 -6.86
C ASN A 19 4.41 -2.81 -8.10
N GLN A 20 3.90 -3.41 -9.16
CA GLN A 20 3.50 -2.70 -10.38
C GLN A 20 2.31 -1.77 -10.12
N VAL A 21 1.32 -2.22 -9.36
CA VAL A 21 0.15 -1.41 -9.00
C VAL A 21 0.56 -0.21 -8.16
N ILE A 22 1.41 -0.41 -7.15
CA ILE A 22 1.89 0.67 -6.30
C ILE A 22 2.71 1.67 -7.11
N LYS A 23 3.54 1.19 -8.03
CA LYS A 23 4.31 2.05 -8.92
C LYS A 23 3.39 2.95 -9.76
N ARG A 24 2.28 2.42 -10.25
CA ARG A 24 1.28 3.21 -10.99
C ARG A 24 0.58 4.22 -10.10
N LEU A 25 0.27 3.84 -8.85
CA LEU A 25 -0.37 4.73 -7.88
C LEU A 25 0.48 5.98 -7.60
N ARG A 26 1.80 5.88 -7.68
CA ARG A 26 2.69 7.03 -7.49
C ARG A 26 2.45 8.15 -8.50
N SER A 27 1.80 7.84 -9.62
CA SER A 27 1.38 8.84 -10.61
C SER A 27 0.01 9.46 -10.30
N ASP A 28 -0.71 8.91 -9.31
CA ASP A 28 -1.97 9.48 -8.84
C ASP A 28 -1.68 10.66 -7.92
N GLU A 29 -2.31 11.81 -8.21
CA GLU A 29 -2.05 13.05 -7.47
C GLU A 29 -2.38 12.93 -5.98
N THR A 30 -3.51 12.30 -5.66
CA THR A 30 -3.93 12.12 -4.27
C THR A 30 -2.96 11.22 -3.50
N TYR A 31 -2.59 10.10 -4.10
CA TYR A 31 -1.64 9.17 -3.49
C TYR A 31 -0.28 9.83 -3.29
N ALA A 32 0.23 10.51 -4.32
CA ALA A 32 1.51 11.21 -4.24
C ALA A 32 1.49 12.32 -3.18
N ALA A 33 0.38 13.06 -3.06
CA ALA A 33 0.24 14.10 -2.05
C ALA A 33 0.27 13.51 -0.63
N LEU A 34 -0.38 12.37 -0.41
CA LEU A 34 -0.35 11.69 0.89
C LEU A 34 1.05 11.22 1.26
N LEU A 35 1.79 10.65 0.31
CA LEU A 35 3.18 10.24 0.53
C LEU A 35 4.07 11.46 0.84
N GLY A 36 3.90 12.53 0.08
CA GLY A 36 4.66 13.76 0.28
C GLY A 36 4.41 14.37 1.66
N ARG A 37 3.15 14.41 2.08
CA ARG A 37 2.79 14.92 3.40
C ARG A 37 3.38 14.08 4.52
N ARG A 38 3.35 12.76 4.37
CA ARG A 38 3.95 11.84 5.34
C ARG A 38 5.44 12.12 5.50
N ILE A 39 6.15 12.29 4.40
CA ILE A 39 7.58 12.57 4.41
C ILE A 39 7.87 13.90 5.10
N GLU A 40 7.09 14.94 4.81
CA GLU A 40 7.23 16.24 5.48
C GLU A 40 7.10 16.11 6.99
N ILE A 41 6.10 15.38 7.46
CA ILE A 41 5.88 15.18 8.89
C ILE A 41 7.01 14.37 9.50
N GLN A 42 7.50 13.34 8.84
CA GLN A 42 8.61 12.52 9.31
C GLN A 42 9.91 13.33 9.43
N LEU A 43 10.13 14.28 8.52
CA LEU A 43 11.30 15.15 8.57
C LEU A 43 11.20 16.16 9.72
N GLN A 44 10.01 16.68 9.97
CA GLN A 44 9.77 17.63 11.05
C GLN A 44 9.74 16.97 12.44
N TYR A 45 9.22 15.74 12.50
CA TYR A 45 9.06 14.96 13.74
C TYR A 45 9.65 13.55 13.56
N PRO A 46 11.00 13.43 13.63
CA PRO A 46 11.66 12.13 13.37
C PRO A 46 11.19 10.98 14.26
N PHE A 47 10.71 11.24 15.48
CA PHE A 47 10.23 10.20 16.39
C PHE A 47 9.06 9.41 15.84
N VAL A 48 8.32 9.95 14.86
CA VAL A 48 7.16 9.28 14.25
C VAL A 48 7.55 7.92 13.65
N MET A 49 8.76 7.81 13.11
CA MET A 49 9.28 6.56 12.59
C MET A 49 9.42 5.49 13.67
N HIS A 50 9.80 5.90 14.88
CA HIS A 50 9.92 4.98 16.02
C HIS A 50 8.55 4.41 16.40
N VAL A 51 7.52 5.27 16.42
CA VAL A 51 6.15 4.85 16.71
C VAL A 51 5.66 3.91 15.63
N TYR A 52 5.92 4.22 14.37
CA TYR A 52 5.55 3.38 13.24
C TYR A 52 6.21 1.99 13.30
N GLU A 53 7.47 1.93 13.74
CA GLU A 53 8.20 0.68 13.91
C GLU A 53 7.75 -0.13 15.15
N GLY A 54 6.81 0.39 15.91
CA GLY A 54 6.24 -0.30 17.05
C GLY A 54 6.97 -0.06 18.37
N TRP A 55 7.85 0.95 18.43
CA TRP A 55 8.53 1.28 19.66
C TRP A 55 7.56 1.96 20.63
N GLU A 56 7.64 1.55 21.90
CA GLU A 56 6.91 2.24 22.95
C GLU A 56 7.45 3.64 23.12
N THR A 57 6.56 4.62 23.11
CA THR A 57 6.95 6.00 23.27
C THR A 57 5.84 6.77 23.97
N ILE A 58 6.25 7.85 24.65
CA ILE A 58 5.34 8.81 25.24
C ILE A 58 5.55 10.11 24.45
N PHE A 59 4.45 10.66 23.95
CA PHE A 59 4.52 11.93 23.25
C PHE A 59 4.83 13.05 24.23
N SER A 60 5.87 13.83 23.94
CA SER A 60 6.30 14.91 24.82
C SER A 60 5.45 16.16 24.69
N SER A 61 4.62 16.24 23.65
CA SER A 61 3.73 17.39 23.41
C SER A 61 2.47 16.97 22.63
N VAL A 62 1.49 17.86 22.66
CA VAL A 62 0.27 17.69 21.87
C VAL A 62 0.60 17.74 20.38
N GLU A 63 1.53 18.59 19.99
CA GLU A 63 1.97 18.72 18.59
C GLU A 63 2.58 17.43 18.08
N GLU A 64 3.39 16.75 18.87
CA GLU A 64 3.95 15.45 18.49
C GLU A 64 2.89 14.38 18.33
N HIS A 65 1.91 14.36 19.25
CA HIS A 65 0.79 13.42 19.16
C HIS A 65 -0.03 13.68 17.90
N ARG A 66 -0.32 14.95 17.59
CA ARG A 66 -1.05 15.32 16.38
C ARG A 66 -0.28 14.95 15.12
N ALA A 67 1.04 15.12 15.12
CA ALA A 67 1.88 14.71 14.00
C ALA A 67 1.75 13.21 13.74
N TRP A 68 1.80 12.41 14.80
CA TRP A 68 1.60 10.96 14.67
C TRP A 68 0.22 10.61 14.13
N LEU A 69 -0.84 11.23 14.64
CA LEU A 69 -2.20 10.98 14.17
C LEU A 69 -2.35 11.33 12.70
N GLU A 70 -1.71 12.39 12.25
CA GLU A 70 -1.75 12.78 10.83
C GLU A 70 -1.01 11.76 9.96
N VAL A 71 0.16 11.27 10.39
CA VAL A 71 0.89 10.23 9.67
C VAL A 71 0.08 8.94 9.61
N LYS A 72 -0.54 8.54 10.72
CA LYS A 72 -1.38 7.36 10.77
C LYS A 72 -2.54 7.48 9.78
N ARG A 73 -3.16 8.64 9.68
CA ARG A 73 -4.23 8.89 8.71
C ARG A 73 -3.72 8.73 7.28
N THR A 74 -2.55 9.26 6.95
CA THR A 74 -1.98 9.10 5.60
C THR A 74 -1.67 7.64 5.29
N LEU A 75 -1.21 6.87 6.29
CA LEU A 75 -0.96 5.44 6.14
C LEU A 75 -2.26 4.68 5.85
N ASP A 76 -3.31 4.97 6.61
CA ASP A 76 -4.61 4.32 6.43
C ASP A 76 -5.21 4.64 5.05
N GLU A 77 -5.15 5.89 4.62
CA GLU A 77 -5.68 6.31 3.33
C GLU A 77 -4.89 5.71 2.16
N THR A 78 -3.55 5.71 2.22
CA THR A 78 -2.73 5.11 1.16
C THR A 78 -2.92 3.61 1.10
N GLU A 79 -3.04 2.94 2.24
CA GLU A 79 -3.31 1.51 2.29
C GLU A 79 -4.66 1.17 1.65
N GLN A 80 -5.68 1.98 1.91
CA GLN A 80 -6.99 1.80 1.29
C GLN A 80 -6.91 1.97 -0.23
N MET A 81 -6.19 2.97 -0.71
CA MET A 81 -6.00 3.20 -2.15
C MET A 81 -5.26 2.02 -2.79
N GLU A 82 -4.24 1.50 -2.12
CA GLU A 82 -3.48 0.34 -2.60
C GLU A 82 -4.36 -0.91 -2.69
N ARG A 83 -5.16 -1.16 -1.67
CA ARG A 83 -6.10 -2.30 -1.65
C ARG A 83 -7.12 -2.22 -2.76
N LEU A 84 -7.70 -1.03 -2.96
CA LEU A 84 -8.68 -0.82 -4.03
C LEU A 84 -8.05 -1.03 -5.40
N ALA A 85 -6.85 -0.48 -5.61
CA ALA A 85 -6.14 -0.63 -6.88
C ALA A 85 -5.81 -2.10 -7.18
N LEU A 86 -5.37 -2.86 -6.15
CA LEU A 86 -5.11 -4.29 -6.29
C LEU A 86 -6.38 -5.08 -6.61
N TYR A 87 -7.49 -4.73 -5.96
CA TYR A 87 -8.77 -5.37 -6.21
C TYR A 87 -9.21 -5.16 -7.66
N VAL A 88 -9.13 -3.93 -8.15
CA VAL A 88 -9.47 -3.60 -9.54
C VAL A 88 -8.54 -4.33 -10.52
N GLN A 89 -7.24 -4.38 -10.21
CA GLN A 89 -6.28 -5.09 -11.04
C GLN A 89 -6.62 -6.58 -11.13
N GLY A 90 -7.01 -7.20 -10.00
CA GLY A 90 -7.42 -8.59 -9.97
C GLY A 90 -8.63 -8.86 -10.87
N HIS A 91 -9.61 -7.96 -10.86
CA HIS A 91 -10.76 -8.05 -11.76
C HIS A 91 -10.34 -7.96 -13.23
N THR A 92 -9.49 -7.01 -13.55
CA THR A 92 -8.97 -6.82 -14.90
C THR A 92 -8.24 -8.06 -15.38
N ASP A 93 -7.38 -8.62 -14.54
CA ASP A 93 -6.61 -9.82 -14.88
C ASP A 93 -7.51 -11.04 -15.06
N CYS A 94 -8.52 -11.18 -14.20
CA CYS A 94 -9.50 -12.26 -14.33
C CYS A 94 -10.25 -12.16 -15.65
N PHE A 95 -10.69 -10.97 -16.02
CA PHE A 95 -11.40 -10.73 -17.27
C PHE A 95 -10.54 -11.09 -18.47
N ALA A 96 -9.28 -10.65 -18.48
CA ALA A 96 -8.33 -10.95 -19.54
C ALA A 96 -8.07 -12.45 -19.66
N TYR A 97 -7.96 -13.14 -18.52
CA TYR A 97 -7.80 -14.59 -18.48
C TYR A 97 -9.00 -15.32 -19.09
N LEU A 98 -10.21 -14.93 -18.71
CA LEU A 98 -11.43 -15.55 -19.22
C LEU A 98 -11.60 -15.35 -20.74
N ARG A 99 -11.18 -14.19 -21.23
CA ARG A 99 -11.15 -13.95 -22.68
C ARG A 99 -10.12 -14.82 -23.38
N LYS A 100 -8.94 -14.98 -22.80
CA LYS A 100 -7.86 -15.77 -23.37
C LYS A 100 -8.22 -17.24 -23.52
N ILE A 101 -8.93 -17.81 -22.55
CA ILE A 101 -9.35 -19.21 -22.58
C ILE A 101 -10.67 -19.42 -23.33
N GLY A 102 -11.28 -18.36 -23.86
CA GLY A 102 -12.48 -18.44 -24.69
C GLY A 102 -13.79 -18.56 -23.94
N VAL A 103 -13.79 -18.35 -22.61
CA VAL A 103 -15.03 -18.33 -21.80
C VAL A 103 -15.83 -17.08 -22.06
N LEU A 104 -15.15 -15.94 -22.26
CA LEU A 104 -15.77 -14.67 -22.63
C LEU A 104 -15.45 -14.33 -24.07
N LYS A 105 -16.49 -14.04 -24.84
CA LYS A 105 -16.39 -13.66 -26.26
C LYS A 105 -16.72 -12.17 -26.41
N LEU A 106 -15.84 -11.34 -25.92
CA LEU A 106 -16.04 -9.89 -26.06
C LEU A 106 -15.07 -9.29 -27.06
#